data_267ec1b6bb0c68f8ddbf60f0205227d5
#
_entry.id   267ec1b6bb0c68f8ddbf60f0205227d5
#
_cell.length_a   1.000
_cell.length_b   1.000
_cell.length_c   1.000
_cell.angle_alpha   90.00
_cell.angle_beta   90.00
_cell.angle_gamma   90.00
#
_symmetry.space_group_name_H-M   'P 1'
#
loop_
_entity.id
_entity.type
_entity.pdbx_description
1 polymer ?
#
loop_
_entity_poly.entity_id
_entity_poly.type
_entity_poly.pdbx_seq_one_letter_code
_entity_poly.pdbx_strand_id
1 'polypeptide(L)'
;MKRLALALSLSTAPLSAQSLLYRSPNLAGTWVPDPGVLQFDFLHRFYIAPAPSHAVVNSPTFTLALGLGRGLSFGTWFATHSLAGSLRGANSPNETEIFARWRFLGGAEGTGGLHLSLTPAYDFLAQSVDAELGADFTSGPLTLEGAARFLSRPLGDSSKARPAFGGGAVVRLTRYIALSADVGSFVNPTVQAAWSAGVNFVIPGSPHTFSLEVSTASSSTIQGNSIGKTIKPLYGFEFTIPLHLSRFRPWFHPHEVAQVVPLRLIPSVADVPAVDVRMSGIHYRADTVTVAAGEAVRWVNADPLVHTVAFDDGSGTSADIPQNGTFTFRFDRPGVYPYHCTQHPFMKGVVIVK
;
A
#
# COMPACT_ATOMS: atom_id res chain seq x y z
N MET A 1 -39.52 22.09 10.82
CA MET A 1 -38.05 22.01 10.95
C MET A 1 -37.67 20.53 10.87
N LYS A 2 -37.29 20.04 9.69
CA LYS A 2 -36.87 18.66 9.45
C LYS A 2 -35.38 18.55 9.75
N ARG A 3 -34.99 17.77 10.76
CA ARG A 3 -33.60 17.46 11.07
C ARG A 3 -33.08 16.47 10.02
N LEU A 4 -32.15 16.93 9.19
CA LEU A 4 -31.40 16.10 8.26
C LEU A 4 -30.37 15.32 9.07
N ALA A 5 -30.62 14.04 9.34
CA ALA A 5 -29.62 13.15 9.91
C ALA A 5 -28.64 12.76 8.82
N LEU A 6 -27.43 13.32 8.87
CA LEU A 6 -26.30 12.93 8.03
C LEU A 6 -25.79 11.57 8.56
N ALA A 7 -26.21 10.48 7.91
CA ALA A 7 -25.65 9.16 8.19
C ALA A 7 -24.22 9.13 7.62
N LEU A 8 -23.20 9.29 8.49
CA LEU A 8 -21.83 8.93 8.15
C LEU A 8 -21.78 7.39 8.02
N SER A 9 -21.85 6.90 6.81
CA SER A 9 -21.45 5.53 6.51
C SER A 9 -19.93 5.42 6.67
N LEU A 10 -19.47 4.91 7.79
CA LEU A 10 -18.11 4.42 7.96
C LEU A 10 -17.94 3.19 7.07
N SER A 11 -17.58 3.41 5.82
CA SER A 11 -17.09 2.33 4.97
C SER A 11 -15.73 1.90 5.53
N THR A 12 -15.67 0.75 6.16
CA THR A 12 -14.42 0.07 6.49
C THR A 12 -13.79 -0.36 5.18
N ALA A 13 -13.03 0.55 4.55
CA ALA A 13 -12.19 0.17 3.42
C ALA A 13 -11.18 -0.89 3.88
N PRO A 14 -10.88 -1.90 3.09
CA PRO A 14 -9.88 -2.89 3.45
C PRO A 14 -8.55 -2.18 3.70
N LEU A 15 -7.87 -2.55 4.78
CA LEU A 15 -6.49 -2.15 5.10
C LEU A 15 -5.60 -2.59 3.93
N SER A 16 -5.31 -1.68 3.03
CA SER A 16 -4.55 -1.98 1.81
C SER A 16 -3.19 -1.29 1.83
N ALA A 17 -2.19 -2.00 1.34
CA ALA A 17 -0.94 -1.39 0.88
C ALA A 17 -1.23 -0.23 -0.07
N GLN A 18 -0.24 0.64 -0.28
CA GLN A 18 -0.28 1.54 -1.44
C GLN A 18 -0.51 0.68 -2.69
N SER A 19 -1.63 0.90 -3.35
CA SER A 19 -1.93 0.17 -4.56
C SER A 19 -1.41 0.94 -5.77
N LEU A 20 -0.51 0.32 -6.53
CA LEU A 20 -0.06 0.88 -7.80
C LEU A 20 -1.20 1.05 -8.83
N LEU A 21 -2.42 0.57 -8.53
CA LEU A 21 -3.60 0.88 -9.37
C LEU A 21 -4.08 2.33 -9.27
N TYR A 22 -3.50 3.14 -8.38
CA TYR A 22 -3.89 4.54 -8.15
C TYR A 22 -2.72 5.51 -8.23
N ARG A 23 -1.51 5.01 -8.56
CA ARG A 23 -0.30 5.80 -8.60
C ARG A 23 0.50 5.51 -9.87
N SER A 24 1.07 6.55 -10.47
CA SER A 24 2.06 6.43 -11.54
C SER A 24 3.48 6.25 -10.99
N PRO A 25 4.44 5.73 -11.79
CA PRO A 25 5.74 5.31 -11.29
C PRO A 25 6.61 6.41 -10.68
N ASN A 26 6.54 7.67 -11.19
CA ASN A 26 7.39 8.77 -10.70
C ASN A 26 6.63 9.77 -9.83
N LEU A 27 5.34 9.61 -9.58
CA LEU A 27 4.60 10.45 -8.65
C LEU A 27 4.32 9.68 -7.38
N ALA A 28 4.67 10.28 -6.25
CA ALA A 28 4.47 9.63 -4.96
C ALA A 28 2.99 9.59 -4.54
N GLY A 29 2.14 10.38 -5.20
CA GLY A 29 0.72 10.52 -4.88
C GLY A 29 0.48 11.11 -3.49
N THR A 30 -0.75 11.02 -3.04
CA THR A 30 -1.16 11.53 -1.72
C THR A 30 -1.28 10.43 -0.66
N TRP A 31 -0.93 9.21 -1.02
CA TRP A 31 -1.11 8.05 -0.15
C TRP A 31 -0.26 8.11 1.13
N VAL A 32 -0.83 7.60 2.22
CA VAL A 32 -0.18 7.44 3.52
C VAL A 32 -0.56 6.07 4.07
N PRO A 33 0.39 5.27 4.58
CA PRO A 33 0.09 3.98 5.19
C PRO A 33 -0.88 4.10 6.36
N ASP A 34 -1.65 3.05 6.61
CA ASP A 34 -2.48 2.96 7.81
C ASP A 34 -1.61 2.95 9.08
N PRO A 35 -2.17 3.35 10.23
CA PRO A 35 -1.43 3.36 11.51
C PRO A 35 -0.82 2.00 11.82
N GLY A 36 0.49 1.96 12.11
CA GLY A 36 1.21 0.73 12.44
C GLY A 36 1.51 -0.17 11.22
N VAL A 37 1.31 0.32 10.01
CA VAL A 37 1.77 -0.34 8.79
C VAL A 37 3.10 0.28 8.36
N LEU A 38 4.12 -0.55 8.23
CA LEU A 38 5.37 -0.21 7.56
C LEU A 38 5.25 -0.65 6.10
N GLN A 39 5.13 0.32 5.20
CA GLN A 39 5.16 0.09 3.76
C GLN A 39 6.61 -0.06 3.32
N PHE A 40 6.89 -1.12 2.57
CA PHE A 40 8.14 -1.32 1.86
C PHE A 40 7.83 -1.39 0.37
N ASP A 41 8.47 -0.53 -0.43
CA ASP A 41 8.42 -0.60 -1.88
C ASP A 41 9.82 -0.87 -2.41
N PHE A 42 9.91 -1.79 -3.33
CA PHE A 42 11.12 -2.11 -4.07
C PHE A 42 10.91 -1.76 -5.53
N LEU A 43 11.57 -0.69 -5.96
CA LEU A 43 11.63 -0.27 -7.35
C LEU A 43 13.00 -0.65 -7.90
N HIS A 44 13.03 -1.37 -9.01
CA HIS A 44 14.26 -1.75 -9.68
C HIS A 44 14.23 -1.33 -11.13
N ARG A 45 15.04 -0.34 -11.48
CA ARG A 45 15.22 0.16 -12.85
C ARG A 45 16.58 -0.25 -13.38
N PHE A 46 16.63 -0.62 -14.64
CA PHE A 46 17.86 -1.06 -15.27
C PHE A 46 17.86 -0.72 -16.76
N TYR A 47 19.09 -0.70 -17.34
CA TYR A 47 19.25 -0.64 -18.78
C TYR A 47 20.42 -1.54 -19.20
N ILE A 48 20.41 -1.96 -20.45
CA ILE A 48 21.50 -2.76 -21.04
C ILE A 48 22.39 -1.82 -21.84
N ALA A 49 23.65 -1.73 -21.44
CA ALA A 49 24.64 -0.94 -22.16
C ALA A 49 24.82 -1.49 -23.60
N PRO A 50 25.12 -0.62 -24.58
CA PRO A 50 25.37 -1.08 -25.93
C PRO A 50 26.62 -1.94 -26.04
N ALA A 51 26.77 -2.64 -27.17
CA ALA A 51 27.98 -3.36 -27.49
C ALA A 51 29.23 -2.46 -27.36
N PRO A 52 30.38 -3.00 -26.96
CA PRO A 52 30.67 -4.43 -26.73
C PRO A 52 30.35 -4.95 -25.32
N SER A 53 30.07 -4.05 -24.34
CA SER A 53 30.00 -4.48 -22.94
C SER A 53 28.73 -5.26 -22.60
N HIS A 54 27.59 -4.93 -23.20
CA HIS A 54 26.26 -5.47 -22.84
C HIS A 54 26.00 -5.51 -21.32
N ALA A 55 26.69 -4.68 -20.56
CA ALA A 55 26.57 -4.64 -19.09
C ALA A 55 25.16 -4.18 -18.69
N VAL A 56 24.58 -4.85 -17.68
CA VAL A 56 23.32 -4.40 -17.07
C VAL A 56 23.66 -3.40 -16.00
N VAL A 57 23.14 -2.17 -16.13
CA VAL A 57 23.25 -1.11 -15.12
C VAL A 57 21.97 -1.06 -14.34
N ASN A 58 22.08 -1.19 -13.02
CA ASN A 58 20.96 -1.30 -12.10
C ASN A 58 20.86 -0.04 -11.23
N SER A 59 19.62 0.39 -10.99
CA SER A 59 19.31 1.51 -10.10
C SER A 59 18.14 1.12 -9.18
N PRO A 60 18.35 0.22 -8.21
CA PRO A 60 17.31 -0.11 -7.24
C PRO A 60 17.07 1.05 -6.27
N THR A 61 15.81 1.29 -6.00
CA THR A 61 15.32 2.24 -5.00
C THR A 61 14.43 1.51 -4.00
N PHE A 62 14.64 1.78 -2.73
CA PHE A 62 13.86 1.24 -1.64
C PHE A 62 13.09 2.37 -0.97
N THR A 63 11.80 2.18 -0.76
CA THR A 63 10.96 3.05 0.06
C THR A 63 10.60 2.33 1.34
N LEU A 64 10.78 3.00 2.47
CA LEU A 64 10.21 2.60 3.75
C LEU A 64 9.36 3.75 4.27
N ALA A 65 8.07 3.50 4.58
CA ALA A 65 7.16 4.51 5.11
C ALA A 65 6.30 3.92 6.22
N LEU A 66 6.36 4.49 7.41
CA LEU A 66 5.57 4.10 8.57
C LEU A 66 4.35 4.99 8.71
N GLY A 67 3.16 4.40 8.74
CA GLY A 67 1.92 5.10 9.04
C GLY A 67 1.80 5.42 10.54
N LEU A 68 1.57 6.70 10.85
CA LEU A 68 1.47 7.21 12.22
C LEU A 68 0.02 7.52 12.63
N GLY A 69 -0.92 7.45 11.69
CA GLY A 69 -2.32 7.84 11.89
C GLY A 69 -2.60 9.29 11.54
N ARG A 70 -3.88 9.67 11.50
CA ARG A 70 -4.36 11.03 11.16
C ARG A 70 -3.82 11.56 9.82
N GLY A 71 -3.59 10.67 8.86
CA GLY A 71 -3.01 11.02 7.56
C GLY A 71 -1.53 11.35 7.59
N LEU A 72 -0.79 10.95 8.64
CA LEU A 72 0.64 11.19 8.78
C LEU A 72 1.44 9.92 8.53
N SER A 73 2.57 10.08 7.86
CA SER A 73 3.62 9.06 7.75
C SER A 73 5.01 9.67 7.83
N PHE A 74 5.98 8.84 8.17
CA PHE A 74 7.40 9.16 8.14
C PHE A 74 8.14 8.05 7.40
N GLY A 75 9.12 8.41 6.58
CA GLY A 75 9.80 7.42 5.78
C GLY A 75 11.13 7.87 5.18
N THR A 76 11.68 6.99 4.37
CA THR A 76 12.91 7.24 3.62
C THR A 76 12.83 6.60 2.23
N TRP A 77 13.43 7.27 1.25
CA TRP A 77 13.83 6.71 -0.02
C TRP A 77 15.34 6.49 -0.01
N PHE A 78 15.76 5.31 -0.40
CA PHE A 78 17.16 4.96 -0.57
C PHE A 78 17.37 4.44 -1.97
N ALA A 79 18.09 5.19 -2.79
CA ALA A 79 18.40 4.84 -4.17
C ALA A 79 19.88 4.58 -4.34
N THR A 80 20.21 3.46 -4.98
CA THR A 80 21.59 3.14 -5.33
C THR A 80 21.91 3.68 -6.73
N HIS A 81 23.17 4.12 -6.95
CA HIS A 81 23.66 4.61 -8.25
C HIS A 81 22.83 5.70 -8.90
N SER A 82 22.20 6.57 -8.10
CA SER A 82 21.21 7.54 -8.58
C SER A 82 21.78 8.81 -9.22
N LEU A 83 23.07 8.90 -9.53
CA LEU A 83 23.66 10.12 -10.06
C LEU A 83 23.03 10.60 -11.36
N ALA A 84 22.66 11.86 -11.37
CA ALA A 84 22.25 12.60 -12.54
C ALA A 84 23.35 12.55 -13.63
N GLY A 85 23.00 12.00 -14.80
CA GLY A 85 23.81 12.06 -16.01
C GLY A 85 25.01 11.11 -16.11
N SER A 86 25.26 10.29 -15.09
CA SER A 86 26.39 9.37 -15.12
C SER A 86 25.96 7.93 -14.89
N LEU A 87 25.77 7.18 -15.94
CA LEU A 87 25.75 5.71 -15.91
C LEU A 87 27.17 5.15 -15.77
N ARG A 88 28.06 5.90 -15.15
CA ARG A 88 29.46 5.52 -14.97
C ARG A 88 29.62 4.69 -13.70
N GLY A 89 29.50 3.38 -13.88
CA GLY A 89 30.15 2.39 -13.04
C GLY A 89 29.76 2.34 -11.56
N ALA A 90 30.35 1.37 -10.87
CA ALA A 90 30.13 0.99 -9.48
C ALA A 90 30.42 2.05 -8.40
N ASN A 91 30.81 3.27 -8.76
CA ASN A 91 31.24 4.34 -7.84
C ASN A 91 30.26 5.53 -7.78
N SER A 92 29.07 5.42 -8.32
CA SER A 92 28.05 6.46 -8.17
C SER A 92 27.54 6.51 -6.73
N PRO A 93 27.49 7.69 -6.09
CA PRO A 93 27.02 7.79 -4.71
C PRO A 93 25.53 7.40 -4.62
N ASN A 94 25.19 6.76 -3.52
CA ASN A 94 23.81 6.49 -3.18
C ASN A 94 23.10 7.78 -2.78
N GLU A 95 21.80 7.85 -3.07
CA GLU A 95 20.92 8.94 -2.66
C GLU A 95 20.04 8.44 -1.51
N THR A 96 19.97 9.22 -0.45
CA THR A 96 19.09 8.96 0.67
C THR A 96 18.29 10.22 0.93
N GLU A 97 16.96 10.10 0.92
CA GLU A 97 16.05 11.19 1.24
C GLU A 97 15.11 10.73 2.37
N ILE A 98 15.04 11.48 3.46
CA ILE A 98 14.05 11.26 4.53
C ILE A 98 12.89 12.21 4.33
N PHE A 99 11.68 11.75 4.62
CA PHE A 99 10.47 12.55 4.46
C PHE A 99 9.46 12.32 5.57
N ALA A 100 8.59 13.34 5.77
CA ALA A 100 7.33 13.18 6.45
C ALA A 100 6.22 13.53 5.45
N ARG A 101 5.13 12.77 5.41
CA ARG A 101 3.98 13.11 4.56
C ARG A 101 2.74 13.27 5.42
N TRP A 102 2.01 14.34 5.12
CA TRP A 102 0.71 14.62 5.70
C TRP A 102 -0.35 14.75 4.62
N ARG A 103 -1.24 13.76 4.55
CA ARG A 103 -2.46 13.87 3.75
C ARG A 103 -3.50 14.62 4.57
N PHE A 104 -3.72 15.89 4.23
CA PHE A 104 -4.62 16.79 4.97
C PHE A 104 -6.02 16.88 4.36
N LEU A 105 -6.22 16.38 3.14
CA LEU A 105 -7.52 16.27 2.48
C LEU A 105 -7.66 14.91 1.80
N GLY A 106 -8.86 14.35 1.84
CA GLY A 106 -9.21 13.10 1.18
C GLY A 106 -9.32 11.92 2.15
N GLY A 107 -9.94 10.85 1.65
CA GLY A 107 -10.16 9.60 2.36
C GLY A 107 -9.06 8.56 2.15
N ALA A 108 -9.40 7.27 2.33
CA ALA A 108 -8.53 6.17 1.99
C ALA A 108 -8.24 6.13 0.48
N GLU A 109 -7.15 5.47 0.09
CA GLU A 109 -6.79 5.29 -1.31
C GLU A 109 -7.95 4.66 -2.11
N GLY A 110 -8.15 5.13 -3.33
CA GLY A 110 -9.24 4.66 -4.19
C GLY A 110 -10.62 5.21 -3.87
N THR A 111 -10.77 6.01 -2.82
CA THR A 111 -11.99 6.79 -2.64
C THR A 111 -12.07 7.89 -3.70
N GLY A 112 -13.26 8.10 -4.26
CA GLY A 112 -13.46 9.17 -5.25
C GLY A 112 -13.26 10.56 -4.67
N GLY A 113 -12.91 11.53 -5.53
CA GLY A 113 -12.73 12.92 -5.17
C GLY A 113 -11.28 13.40 -5.13
N LEU A 114 -11.07 14.58 -4.56
CA LEU A 114 -9.78 15.24 -4.45
C LEU A 114 -9.08 14.84 -3.15
N HIS A 115 -7.81 14.47 -3.28
CA HIS A 115 -6.90 14.22 -2.17
C HIS A 115 -5.71 15.16 -2.26
N LEU A 116 -5.22 15.68 -1.14
CA LEU A 116 -4.08 16.59 -1.06
C LEU A 116 -3.12 16.14 0.05
N SER A 117 -1.82 16.24 -0.24
CA SER A 117 -0.76 15.96 0.72
C SER A 117 0.36 16.98 0.67
N LEU A 118 1.08 17.13 1.78
CA LEU A 118 2.32 17.89 1.89
C LEU A 118 3.42 16.94 2.35
N THR A 119 4.55 16.95 1.64
CA THR A 119 5.70 16.08 1.93
C THR A 119 6.96 16.93 2.03
N PRO A 120 7.33 17.48 3.21
CA PRO A 120 8.68 17.96 3.46
C PRO A 120 9.67 16.79 3.48
N ALA A 121 10.88 17.05 2.95
CA ALA A 121 11.94 16.05 2.85
C ALA A 121 13.32 16.68 2.98
N TYR A 122 14.32 15.84 3.24
CA TYR A 122 15.72 16.22 3.22
C TYR A 122 16.53 15.17 2.46
N ASP A 123 17.17 15.60 1.38
CA ASP A 123 18.08 14.79 0.59
C ASP A 123 19.52 14.98 1.05
N PHE A 124 20.16 13.88 1.49
CA PHE A 124 21.51 13.90 2.03
C PHE A 124 22.58 14.04 0.94
N LEU A 125 22.32 13.54 -0.27
CA LEU A 125 23.27 13.64 -1.39
C LEU A 125 23.31 15.08 -1.93
N ALA A 126 22.16 15.67 -2.16
CA ALA A 126 22.02 17.06 -2.61
C ALA A 126 22.28 18.07 -1.49
N GLN A 127 22.23 17.64 -0.21
CA GLN A 127 22.15 18.52 0.96
C GLN A 127 21.01 19.53 0.80
N SER A 128 19.85 19.05 0.37
CA SER A 128 18.70 19.85 -0.05
C SER A 128 17.53 19.66 0.91
N VAL A 129 16.90 20.77 1.29
CA VAL A 129 15.55 20.75 1.86
C VAL A 129 14.57 20.80 0.70
N ASP A 130 13.75 19.78 0.61
CA ASP A 130 12.79 19.59 -0.46
C ASP A 130 11.37 19.57 0.09
N ALA A 131 10.41 19.90 -0.72
CA ALA A 131 9.00 19.81 -0.38
C ALA A 131 8.16 19.45 -1.61
N GLU A 132 7.14 18.62 -1.45
CA GLU A 132 6.16 18.32 -2.47
C GLU A 132 4.74 18.57 -1.96
N LEU A 133 3.96 19.34 -2.70
CA LEU A 133 2.51 19.40 -2.60
C LEU A 133 1.94 18.43 -3.63
N GLY A 134 1.40 17.31 -3.17
CA GLY A 134 0.76 16.30 -4.01
C GLY A 134 -0.76 16.50 -4.09
N ALA A 135 -1.33 16.20 -5.24
CA ALA A 135 -2.77 16.24 -5.49
C ALA A 135 -3.18 15.04 -6.34
N ASP A 136 -4.23 14.33 -5.93
CA ASP A 136 -4.84 13.25 -6.70
C ASP A 136 -6.34 13.50 -6.82
N PHE A 137 -6.89 13.30 -8.01
CA PHE A 137 -8.33 13.35 -8.25
C PHE A 137 -8.78 12.04 -8.88
N THR A 138 -9.61 11.28 -8.15
CA THR A 138 -10.14 10.00 -8.60
C THR A 138 -11.62 10.09 -8.96
N SER A 139 -11.96 9.66 -10.18
CA SER A 139 -13.34 9.57 -10.66
C SER A 139 -13.53 8.30 -11.49
N GLY A 140 -14.34 7.36 -11.02
CA GLY A 140 -14.52 6.06 -11.66
C GLY A 140 -13.17 5.34 -11.87
N PRO A 141 -12.83 4.92 -13.09
CA PRO A 141 -11.57 4.22 -13.37
C PRO A 141 -10.36 5.15 -13.50
N LEU A 142 -10.54 6.46 -13.56
CA LEU A 142 -9.48 7.43 -13.79
C LEU A 142 -9.00 8.04 -12.47
N THR A 143 -7.68 8.10 -12.29
CA THR A 143 -6.99 8.94 -11.29
C THR A 143 -6.08 9.90 -12.05
N LEU A 144 -6.22 11.19 -11.79
CA LEU A 144 -5.30 12.24 -12.23
C LEU A 144 -4.41 12.63 -11.07
N GLU A 145 -3.12 12.76 -11.32
CA GLU A 145 -2.11 13.09 -10.31
C GLU A 145 -1.42 14.41 -10.67
N GLY A 146 -1.07 15.17 -9.65
CA GLY A 146 -0.31 16.40 -9.78
C GLY A 146 0.68 16.56 -8.63
N ALA A 147 1.83 17.18 -8.90
CA ALA A 147 2.82 17.53 -7.90
C ALA A 147 3.41 18.92 -8.18
N ALA A 148 3.49 19.74 -7.14
CA ALA A 148 4.27 20.97 -7.14
C ALA A 148 5.40 20.80 -6.12
N ARG A 149 6.65 20.99 -6.58
CA ARG A 149 7.85 20.70 -5.80
C ARG A 149 8.72 21.91 -5.62
N PHE A 150 9.38 21.98 -4.49
CA PHE A 150 10.43 22.96 -4.21
C PHE A 150 11.69 22.20 -3.81
N LEU A 151 12.81 22.57 -4.42
CA LEU A 151 14.12 21.97 -4.19
C LEU A 151 15.10 23.10 -3.86
N SER A 152 15.64 23.10 -2.65
CA SER A 152 16.57 24.17 -2.25
C SER A 152 17.91 24.07 -2.95
N ARG A 153 18.35 22.84 -3.27
CA ARG A 153 19.57 22.50 -4.01
C ARG A 153 19.32 21.32 -4.96
N PRO A 154 18.87 21.56 -6.18
CA PRO A 154 18.63 20.48 -7.14
C PRO A 154 19.91 19.71 -7.49
N LEU A 155 19.84 18.39 -7.57
CA LEU A 155 20.92 17.56 -8.10
C LEU A 155 21.22 17.98 -9.55
N GLY A 156 22.49 18.32 -9.82
CA GLY A 156 22.93 18.78 -11.15
C GLY A 156 22.78 20.30 -11.40
N ASP A 157 22.11 21.04 -10.51
CA ASP A 157 22.06 22.51 -10.55
C ASP A 157 21.97 23.09 -9.12
N SER A 158 23.01 22.90 -8.34
CA SER A 158 23.05 23.30 -6.93
C SER A 158 23.17 24.81 -6.70
N SER A 159 23.23 25.61 -7.76
CA SER A 159 23.48 27.06 -7.65
C SER A 159 22.27 27.87 -7.17
N LYS A 160 21.06 27.36 -7.35
CA LYS A 160 19.80 28.07 -7.02
C LYS A 160 18.70 27.09 -6.65
N ALA A 161 17.82 27.50 -5.74
CA ALA A 161 16.57 26.79 -5.51
C ALA A 161 15.71 26.77 -6.79
N ARG A 162 15.02 25.63 -7.00
CA ARG A 162 14.18 25.41 -8.19
C ARG A 162 12.80 24.92 -7.82
N PRO A 163 11.75 25.45 -8.42
CA PRO A 163 10.46 24.79 -8.48
C PRO A 163 10.50 23.66 -9.53
N ALA A 164 9.76 22.59 -9.29
CA ALA A 164 9.50 21.54 -10.25
C ALA A 164 8.01 21.18 -10.22
N PHE A 165 7.48 20.70 -11.34
CA PHE A 165 6.10 20.30 -11.47
C PHE A 165 6.01 18.90 -12.05
N GLY A 166 5.03 18.15 -11.62
CA GLY A 166 4.72 16.83 -12.16
C GLY A 166 3.23 16.67 -12.39
N GLY A 167 2.89 15.81 -13.33
CA GLY A 167 1.52 15.43 -13.61
C GLY A 167 1.47 14.04 -14.19
N GLY A 168 0.41 13.29 -13.88
CA GLY A 168 0.23 11.92 -14.33
C GLY A 168 -1.22 11.51 -14.40
N ALA A 169 -1.43 10.31 -14.90
CA ALA A 169 -2.73 9.68 -14.96
C ALA A 169 -2.62 8.16 -14.81
N VAL A 170 -3.59 7.60 -14.12
CA VAL A 170 -3.77 6.15 -14.00
C VAL A 170 -5.16 5.78 -14.46
N VAL A 171 -5.27 4.81 -15.36
CA VAL A 171 -6.55 4.29 -15.86
C VAL A 171 -6.67 2.83 -15.46
N ARG A 172 -7.60 2.52 -14.57
CA ARG A 172 -7.91 1.15 -14.17
C ARG A 172 -8.75 0.47 -15.23
N LEU A 173 -8.18 -0.55 -15.88
CA LEU A 173 -8.87 -1.36 -16.89
C LEU A 173 -9.77 -2.41 -16.23
N THR A 174 -9.31 -2.95 -15.12
CA THR A 174 -10.02 -3.93 -14.30
C THR A 174 -9.72 -3.67 -12.82
N ARG A 175 -10.32 -4.44 -11.92
CA ARG A 175 -9.95 -4.42 -10.49
C ARG A 175 -8.52 -4.93 -10.20
N TYR A 176 -7.82 -5.47 -11.20
CA TYR A 176 -6.48 -6.07 -11.03
C TYR A 176 -5.41 -5.41 -11.90
N ILE A 177 -5.81 -4.62 -12.92
CA ILE A 177 -4.87 -4.08 -13.91
C ILE A 177 -5.17 -2.60 -14.14
N ALA A 178 -4.11 -1.77 -14.15
CA ALA A 178 -4.18 -0.38 -14.57
C ALA A 178 -3.02 -0.04 -15.51
N LEU A 179 -3.21 1.00 -16.32
CA LEU A 179 -2.18 1.67 -17.09
C LEU A 179 -1.88 3.01 -16.43
N SER A 180 -0.62 3.40 -16.40
CA SER A 180 -0.19 4.66 -15.80
C SER A 180 0.88 5.35 -16.64
N ALA A 181 0.90 6.67 -16.59
CA ALA A 181 1.97 7.49 -17.17
C ALA A 181 2.08 8.81 -16.42
N ASP A 182 3.30 9.34 -16.37
CA ASP A 182 3.59 10.63 -15.73
C ASP A 182 4.74 11.37 -16.42
N VAL A 183 4.83 12.65 -16.09
CA VAL A 183 5.96 13.51 -16.45
C VAL A 183 6.20 14.50 -15.31
N GLY A 184 7.47 14.79 -15.03
CA GLY A 184 7.88 15.80 -14.06
C GLY A 184 9.15 16.50 -14.49
N SER A 185 9.30 17.78 -14.19
CA SER A 185 10.50 18.54 -14.55
C SER A 185 10.70 19.76 -13.67
N PHE A 186 11.96 20.15 -13.50
CA PHE A 186 12.30 21.49 -13.06
C PHE A 186 11.85 22.55 -14.07
N VAL A 187 11.62 23.76 -13.58
CA VAL A 187 11.51 24.94 -14.41
C VAL A 187 12.92 25.38 -14.84
N ASN A 188 13.52 24.60 -15.73
CA ASN A 188 14.82 24.91 -16.36
C ASN A 188 14.86 24.28 -17.76
N PRO A 189 15.03 25.07 -18.83
CA PRO A 189 15.02 24.57 -20.22
C PRO A 189 16.19 23.64 -20.57
N THR A 190 17.23 23.58 -19.75
CA THR A 190 18.41 22.72 -19.98
C THR A 190 18.29 21.35 -19.35
N VAL A 191 17.26 21.11 -18.53
CA VAL A 191 17.04 19.85 -17.83
C VAL A 191 15.98 19.03 -18.57
N GLN A 192 16.28 17.78 -18.83
CA GLN A 192 15.30 16.86 -19.41
C GLN A 192 14.20 16.52 -18.38
N ALA A 193 12.97 16.45 -18.83
CA ALA A 193 11.87 16.00 -18.01
C ALA A 193 12.02 14.51 -17.64
N ALA A 194 11.73 14.18 -16.40
CA ALA A 194 11.48 12.80 -15.99
C ALA A 194 10.10 12.40 -16.53
N TRP A 195 10.00 11.24 -17.16
CA TRP A 195 8.74 10.66 -17.56
C TRP A 195 8.74 9.16 -17.31
N SER A 196 7.57 8.61 -17.12
CA SER A 196 7.38 7.16 -17.00
C SER A 196 6.08 6.69 -17.63
N ALA A 197 6.03 5.39 -17.91
CA ALA A 197 4.79 4.68 -18.21
C ALA A 197 4.86 3.27 -17.62
N GLY A 198 3.73 2.75 -17.15
CA GLY A 198 3.68 1.46 -16.48
C GLY A 198 2.37 0.71 -16.71
N VAL A 199 2.48 -0.61 -16.53
CA VAL A 199 1.33 -1.51 -16.41
C VAL A 199 1.35 -2.06 -14.99
N ASN A 200 0.32 -1.75 -14.24
CA ASN A 200 0.23 -2.00 -12.81
C ASN A 200 -0.74 -3.16 -12.54
N PHE A 201 -0.38 -4.02 -11.59
CA PHE A 201 -1.11 -5.23 -11.26
C PHE A 201 -1.36 -5.34 -9.75
N VAL A 202 -2.54 -5.79 -9.35
CA VAL A 202 -2.79 -6.33 -8.02
C VAL A 202 -2.62 -7.84 -8.07
N ILE A 203 -1.87 -8.41 -7.12
CA ILE A 203 -1.74 -9.85 -7.00
C ILE A 203 -3.00 -10.39 -6.31
N PRO A 204 -3.83 -11.19 -7.01
CA PRO A 204 -5.09 -11.69 -6.43
C PRO A 204 -4.86 -12.45 -5.13
N GLY A 205 -5.68 -12.16 -4.10
CA GLY A 205 -5.56 -12.78 -2.80
C GLY A 205 -4.38 -12.29 -1.94
N SER A 206 -3.72 -11.21 -2.37
CA SER A 206 -2.56 -10.63 -1.68
C SER A 206 -2.75 -9.11 -1.54
N PRO A 207 -2.21 -8.47 -0.50
CA PRO A 207 -2.17 -7.02 -0.40
C PRO A 207 -1.07 -6.39 -1.27
N HIS A 208 -0.29 -7.20 -1.97
CA HIS A 208 0.84 -6.76 -2.77
C HIS A 208 0.41 -6.26 -4.15
N THR A 209 1.10 -5.26 -4.64
CA THR A 209 0.96 -4.78 -6.02
C THR A 209 2.31 -4.83 -6.74
N PHE A 210 2.25 -4.92 -8.04
CA PHE A 210 3.41 -5.05 -8.92
C PHE A 210 3.22 -4.16 -10.15
N SER A 211 4.28 -3.52 -10.61
CA SER A 211 4.31 -2.74 -11.85
C SER A 211 5.43 -3.21 -12.75
N LEU A 212 5.17 -3.23 -14.05
CA LEU A 212 6.20 -3.22 -15.09
C LEU A 212 6.24 -1.83 -15.69
N GLU A 213 7.41 -1.22 -15.78
CA GLU A 213 7.52 0.18 -16.13
C GLU A 213 8.72 0.52 -17.00
N VAL A 214 8.61 1.65 -17.63
CA VAL A 214 9.70 2.32 -18.35
C VAL A 214 9.78 3.77 -17.87
N SER A 215 10.99 4.28 -17.57
CA SER A 215 11.18 5.62 -17.02
C SER A 215 12.52 6.22 -17.40
N THR A 216 12.58 7.54 -17.47
CA THR A 216 13.83 8.30 -17.58
C THR A 216 14.36 8.78 -16.21
N ALA A 217 13.58 8.63 -15.14
CA ALA A 217 14.00 8.85 -13.76
C ALA A 217 14.73 7.60 -13.22
N SER A 218 15.80 7.77 -12.45
CA SER A 218 16.56 6.66 -11.88
C SER A 218 16.20 6.32 -10.44
N SER A 219 15.50 7.20 -9.73
CA SER A 219 15.10 7.02 -8.33
C SER A 219 13.65 7.50 -8.10
N SER A 220 13.11 7.19 -6.93
CA SER A 220 11.76 7.64 -6.50
C SER A 220 11.81 8.83 -5.53
N THR A 221 12.96 9.44 -5.33
CA THR A 221 13.13 10.65 -4.51
C THR A 221 12.44 11.86 -5.15
N ILE A 222 12.17 12.90 -4.37
CA ILE A 222 11.63 14.17 -4.93
C ILE A 222 12.61 14.73 -5.97
N GLN A 223 13.91 14.64 -5.69
CA GLN A 223 14.98 15.03 -6.62
C GLN A 223 14.93 14.21 -7.91
N GLY A 224 14.94 12.86 -7.79
CA GLY A 224 14.98 11.94 -8.92
C GLY A 224 13.78 12.04 -9.83
N ASN A 225 12.60 12.26 -9.27
CA ASN A 225 11.35 12.40 -10.01
C ASN A 225 11.18 13.79 -10.68
N SER A 226 12.12 14.69 -10.45
CA SER A 226 12.14 16.03 -11.03
C SER A 226 13.12 16.18 -12.18
N ILE A 227 13.95 15.16 -12.46
CA ILE A 227 15.00 15.19 -13.49
C ILE A 227 14.97 13.91 -14.31
N GLY A 228 14.83 14.04 -15.64
CA GLY A 228 15.14 12.95 -16.56
C GLY A 228 16.65 12.74 -16.64
N LYS A 229 17.16 11.68 -16.03
CA LYS A 229 18.60 11.43 -15.92
C LYS A 229 19.17 10.70 -17.11
N THR A 230 18.36 10.06 -17.93
CA THR A 230 18.81 9.20 -19.01
C THR A 230 18.20 9.59 -20.35
N ILE A 231 19.02 9.67 -21.40
CA ILE A 231 18.55 9.86 -22.77
C ILE A 231 17.75 8.64 -23.23
N LYS A 232 18.15 7.45 -22.78
CA LYS A 232 17.46 6.19 -23.05
C LYS A 232 16.63 5.83 -21.82
N PRO A 233 15.37 5.40 -22.00
CA PRO A 233 14.56 4.98 -20.87
C PRO A 233 15.15 3.73 -20.21
N LEU A 234 15.00 3.67 -18.89
CA LEU A 234 15.26 2.51 -18.07
C LEU A 234 14.01 1.63 -18.07
N TYR A 235 14.20 0.33 -18.13
CA TYR A 235 13.12 -0.64 -17.89
C TYR A 235 13.14 -1.04 -16.42
N GLY A 236 11.99 -1.34 -15.86
CA GLY A 236 11.94 -1.69 -14.45
C GLY A 236 10.67 -2.36 -14.01
N PHE A 237 10.67 -2.65 -12.74
CA PHE A 237 9.49 -3.12 -12.03
C PHE A 237 9.46 -2.51 -10.63
N GLU A 238 8.27 -2.37 -10.10
CA GLU A 238 8.05 -1.99 -8.70
C GLU A 238 7.20 -3.05 -8.01
N PHE A 239 7.52 -3.32 -6.75
CA PHE A 239 6.78 -4.24 -5.90
C PHE A 239 6.52 -3.61 -4.54
N THR A 240 5.27 -3.68 -4.07
CA THR A 240 4.85 -3.07 -2.81
C THR A 240 4.50 -4.11 -1.77
N ILE A 241 4.98 -3.93 -0.54
CA ILE A 241 4.80 -4.86 0.57
C ILE A 241 4.35 -4.09 1.83
N PRO A 242 3.10 -4.23 2.27
CA PRO A 242 2.67 -3.70 3.57
C PRO A 242 3.05 -4.69 4.69
N LEU A 243 3.82 -4.22 5.65
CA LEU A 243 4.19 -4.96 6.84
C LEU A 243 3.39 -4.45 8.04
N HIS A 244 2.43 -5.22 8.51
CA HIS A 244 1.65 -4.90 9.71
C HIS A 244 2.49 -5.15 10.96
N LEU A 245 2.93 -4.11 11.65
CA LEU A 245 3.80 -4.22 12.82
C LEU A 245 3.15 -4.96 13.98
N SER A 246 1.83 -4.96 14.06
CA SER A 246 1.08 -5.75 15.04
C SER A 246 1.39 -7.26 15.00
N ARG A 247 1.80 -7.78 13.82
CA ARG A 247 2.22 -9.19 13.66
C ARG A 247 3.48 -9.55 14.46
N PHE A 248 4.31 -8.55 14.78
CA PHE A 248 5.54 -8.74 15.55
C PHE A 248 5.33 -8.52 17.06
N ARG A 249 4.12 -8.09 17.48
CA ARG A 249 3.80 -7.85 18.89
C ARG A 249 4.14 -9.03 19.81
N PRO A 250 3.84 -10.31 19.44
CA PRO A 250 4.22 -11.45 20.28
C PRO A 250 5.72 -11.62 20.51
N TRP A 251 6.57 -11.09 19.60
CA TRP A 251 8.03 -11.15 19.77
C TRP A 251 8.55 -10.21 20.85
N PHE A 252 7.85 -9.07 21.03
CA PHE A 252 8.25 -8.05 22.01
C PHE A 252 7.45 -8.15 23.31
N HIS A 253 6.30 -8.82 23.29
CA HIS A 253 5.42 -9.04 24.43
C HIS A 253 5.04 -10.52 24.54
N PRO A 254 6.02 -11.43 24.81
CA PRO A 254 5.78 -12.88 24.80
C PRO A 254 4.76 -13.33 25.88
N HIS A 255 4.51 -12.51 26.91
CA HIS A 255 3.55 -12.82 27.98
C HIS A 255 2.14 -12.20 27.72
N GLU A 256 2.01 -11.34 26.74
CA GLU A 256 0.72 -10.86 26.23
C GLU A 256 0.17 -11.75 25.09
N VAL A 257 0.59 -12.98 24.99
CA VAL A 257 -0.25 -13.97 24.31
C VAL A 257 -1.60 -13.83 24.96
N ALA A 258 -2.56 -13.26 24.22
CA ALA A 258 -3.91 -13.00 24.70
C ALA A 258 -4.27 -14.19 25.56
N GLN A 259 -4.54 -13.94 26.84
CA GLN A 259 -5.13 -14.98 27.66
C GLN A 259 -6.28 -15.46 26.81
N VAL A 260 -6.09 -16.65 26.21
CA VAL A 260 -7.20 -17.39 25.63
C VAL A 260 -8.15 -17.43 26.79
N VAL A 261 -9.10 -16.50 26.82
CA VAL A 261 -10.23 -16.57 27.74
C VAL A 261 -10.72 -17.96 27.40
N PRO A 262 -10.57 -18.94 28.31
CA PRO A 262 -10.91 -20.29 27.97
C PRO A 262 -12.33 -20.18 27.49
N LEU A 263 -12.55 -20.36 26.19
CA LEU A 263 -13.85 -20.48 25.60
C LEU A 263 -14.52 -21.46 26.52
N ARG A 264 -15.52 -20.98 27.27
CA ARG A 264 -16.28 -21.80 28.20
C ARG A 264 -16.66 -22.98 27.36
N LEU A 265 -15.98 -24.12 27.61
CA LEU A 265 -16.22 -25.36 26.86
C LEU A 265 -17.72 -25.60 26.97
N ILE A 266 -18.44 -25.16 25.95
CA ILE A 266 -19.86 -25.48 25.82
C ILE A 266 -19.87 -26.98 25.57
N PRO A 267 -20.55 -27.78 26.39
CA PRO A 267 -20.58 -29.19 26.23
C PRO A 267 -21.00 -29.50 24.79
N SER A 268 -20.17 -30.26 24.05
CA SER A 268 -20.44 -30.90 22.78
C SER A 268 -21.45 -30.16 21.87
N VAL A 269 -20.97 -29.31 20.98
CA VAL A 269 -21.77 -28.65 19.92
C VAL A 269 -22.22 -29.65 18.82
N ALA A 270 -22.14 -30.95 19.09
CA ALA A 270 -22.48 -32.00 18.13
C ALA A 270 -23.94 -32.01 17.69
N ASP A 271 -24.86 -31.40 18.47
CA ASP A 271 -26.29 -31.45 18.22
C ASP A 271 -26.94 -30.08 17.90
N VAL A 272 -26.16 -29.01 17.73
CA VAL A 272 -26.71 -27.69 17.37
C VAL A 272 -26.67 -27.54 15.85
N PRO A 273 -27.81 -27.20 15.19
CA PRO A 273 -27.79 -26.87 13.77
C PRO A 273 -26.74 -25.78 13.50
N ALA A 274 -25.79 -26.06 12.62
CA ALA A 274 -24.72 -25.15 12.27
C ALA A 274 -24.74 -24.84 10.78
N VAL A 275 -24.56 -23.57 10.44
CA VAL A 275 -24.37 -23.13 9.06
C VAL A 275 -22.88 -23.20 8.74
N ASP A 276 -22.51 -23.92 7.68
CA ASP A 276 -21.12 -24.09 7.30
C ASP A 276 -20.60 -22.91 6.47
N VAL A 277 -19.42 -22.39 6.88
CA VAL A 277 -18.63 -21.44 6.13
C VAL A 277 -17.32 -22.14 5.73
N ARG A 278 -17.14 -22.37 4.44
CA ARG A 278 -15.90 -22.98 3.93
C ARG A 278 -14.83 -21.95 3.74
N MET A 279 -13.64 -22.16 4.24
CA MET A 279 -12.44 -21.39 3.94
C MET A 279 -11.71 -22.02 2.76
N SER A 280 -11.57 -21.28 1.65
CA SER A 280 -10.97 -21.83 0.43
C SER A 280 -10.49 -20.70 -0.48
N GLY A 281 -9.23 -20.80 -0.99
CA GLY A 281 -8.57 -19.77 -1.79
C GLY A 281 -8.34 -18.48 -0.98
N ILE A 282 -8.04 -18.62 0.32
CA ILE A 282 -7.81 -17.53 1.28
C ILE A 282 -9.06 -16.61 1.37
N HIS A 283 -10.26 -17.18 1.33
CA HIS A 283 -11.54 -16.48 1.50
C HIS A 283 -12.51 -17.32 2.34
N TYR A 284 -13.41 -16.65 3.06
CA TYR A 284 -14.61 -17.30 3.61
C TYR A 284 -15.66 -17.43 2.52
N ARG A 285 -16.19 -18.64 2.30
CA ARG A 285 -17.26 -18.98 1.36
C ARG A 285 -18.46 -19.51 2.17
N ALA A 286 -19.56 -18.80 2.37
CA ALA A 286 -19.97 -17.46 2.02
C ALA A 286 -19.30 -16.42 2.92
N ASP A 287 -19.05 -15.20 2.39
CA ASP A 287 -18.54 -14.07 3.16
C ASP A 287 -19.57 -13.45 4.12
N THR A 288 -20.86 -13.70 3.87
CA THR A 288 -21.97 -13.26 4.72
C THR A 288 -22.93 -14.42 4.97
N VAL A 289 -23.20 -14.72 6.24
CA VAL A 289 -24.18 -15.73 6.66
C VAL A 289 -25.19 -15.12 7.61
N THR A 290 -26.43 -15.61 7.55
CA THR A 290 -27.49 -15.22 8.49
C THR A 290 -27.95 -16.44 9.26
N VAL A 291 -28.00 -16.31 10.59
CA VAL A 291 -28.46 -17.36 11.52
C VAL A 291 -29.47 -16.78 12.52
N ALA A 292 -30.24 -17.63 13.17
CA ALA A 292 -31.09 -17.22 14.28
C ALA A 292 -30.29 -17.18 15.60
N ALA A 293 -30.77 -16.40 16.58
CA ALA A 293 -30.20 -16.44 17.93
C ALA A 293 -30.30 -17.85 18.52
N GLY A 294 -29.16 -18.36 19.05
CA GLY A 294 -29.01 -19.73 19.54
C GLY A 294 -28.43 -20.73 18.53
N GLU A 295 -28.37 -20.37 17.24
CA GLU A 295 -27.72 -21.19 16.22
C GLU A 295 -26.19 -21.00 16.19
N ALA A 296 -25.51 -21.93 15.53
CA ALA A 296 -24.07 -21.94 15.40
C ALA A 296 -23.61 -21.75 13.95
N VAL A 297 -22.44 -21.18 13.77
CA VAL A 297 -21.70 -21.20 12.50
C VAL A 297 -20.47 -22.07 12.67
N ARG A 298 -20.21 -22.94 11.70
CA ARG A 298 -19.03 -23.79 11.65
C ARG A 298 -18.16 -23.40 10.47
N TRP A 299 -16.93 -22.98 10.75
CA TRP A 299 -15.91 -22.72 9.73
C TRP A 299 -15.11 -23.99 9.46
N VAL A 300 -14.93 -24.32 8.19
CA VAL A 300 -14.22 -25.52 7.73
C VAL A 300 -13.08 -25.08 6.83
N ASN A 301 -11.83 -25.37 7.22
CA ASN A 301 -10.68 -24.99 6.42
C ASN A 301 -10.39 -26.04 5.34
N ALA A 302 -10.59 -25.68 4.08
CA ALA A 302 -10.27 -26.49 2.91
C ALA A 302 -8.95 -26.07 2.21
N ASP A 303 -8.30 -25.01 2.69
CA ASP A 303 -7.00 -24.58 2.18
C ASP A 303 -5.84 -25.35 2.81
N PRO A 304 -4.71 -25.48 2.12
CA PRO A 304 -3.49 -26.03 2.72
C PRO A 304 -2.85 -25.08 3.76
N LEU A 305 -3.26 -23.82 3.80
CA LEU A 305 -2.78 -22.81 4.74
C LEU A 305 -3.62 -22.80 6.01
N VAL A 306 -2.99 -22.41 7.11
CA VAL A 306 -3.66 -22.22 8.39
C VAL A 306 -4.47 -20.92 8.36
N HIS A 307 -5.69 -20.96 8.89
CA HIS A 307 -6.57 -19.80 9.05
C HIS A 307 -7.05 -19.65 10.49
N THR A 308 -7.62 -18.48 10.81
CA THR A 308 -8.31 -18.21 12.07
C THR A 308 -9.66 -17.52 11.79
N VAL A 309 -10.50 -17.46 12.80
CA VAL A 309 -11.70 -16.62 12.85
C VAL A 309 -11.57 -15.72 14.07
N ALA A 310 -11.37 -14.42 13.84
CA ALA A 310 -11.26 -13.40 14.88
C ALA A 310 -12.39 -12.39 14.72
N PHE A 311 -13.26 -12.25 15.71
CA PHE A 311 -14.37 -11.28 15.67
C PHE A 311 -13.83 -9.87 15.94
N ASP A 312 -14.26 -8.90 15.11
CA ASP A 312 -13.77 -7.52 15.16
C ASP A 312 -14.21 -6.77 16.44
N ASP A 313 -15.26 -7.24 17.08
CA ASP A 313 -15.75 -6.72 18.37
C ASP A 313 -15.01 -7.28 19.61
N GLY A 314 -14.05 -8.18 19.39
CA GLY A 314 -13.30 -8.83 20.45
C GLY A 314 -14.05 -9.93 21.19
N SER A 315 -15.25 -10.34 20.74
CA SER A 315 -16.05 -11.39 21.39
C SER A 315 -15.41 -12.78 21.35
N GLY A 316 -14.44 -13.01 20.49
CA GLY A 316 -13.68 -14.25 20.45
C GLY A 316 -12.72 -14.34 19.25
N THR A 317 -11.73 -15.23 19.42
CA THR A 317 -10.79 -15.60 18.35
C THR A 317 -10.58 -17.10 18.41
N SER A 318 -10.65 -17.79 17.25
CA SER A 318 -10.32 -19.22 17.19
C SER A 318 -8.82 -19.46 17.42
N ALA A 319 -8.44 -20.67 17.83
CA ALA A 319 -7.10 -21.16 17.61
C ALA A 319 -6.81 -21.29 16.10
N ASP A 320 -5.57 -21.59 15.76
CA ASP A 320 -5.17 -21.94 14.41
C ASP A 320 -5.99 -23.11 13.87
N ILE A 321 -6.62 -22.94 12.72
CA ILE A 321 -7.45 -23.95 12.04
C ILE A 321 -6.62 -24.52 10.88
N PRO A 322 -5.98 -25.69 11.05
CA PRO A 322 -5.20 -26.31 9.97
C PRO A 322 -6.10 -26.81 8.85
N GLN A 323 -5.52 -27.28 7.75
CA GLN A 323 -6.26 -27.92 6.67
C GLN A 323 -7.16 -29.04 7.19
N ASN A 324 -8.42 -29.08 6.76
CA ASN A 324 -9.50 -29.95 7.22
C ASN A 324 -9.90 -29.75 8.70
N GLY A 325 -9.31 -28.79 9.39
CA GLY A 325 -9.74 -28.37 10.71
C GLY A 325 -11.04 -27.56 10.69
N THR A 326 -11.70 -27.48 11.84
CA THR A 326 -12.96 -26.76 11.99
C THR A 326 -12.95 -25.88 13.25
N PHE A 327 -13.74 -24.81 13.20
CA PHE A 327 -14.08 -24.00 14.35
C PHE A 327 -15.58 -23.77 14.35
N THR A 328 -16.23 -23.88 15.50
CA THR A 328 -17.68 -23.66 15.63
C THR A 328 -17.94 -22.65 16.75
N PHE A 329 -18.82 -21.67 16.45
CA PHE A 329 -19.21 -20.65 17.41
C PHE A 329 -20.73 -20.48 17.38
N ARG A 330 -21.36 -20.44 18.58
CA ARG A 330 -22.80 -20.23 18.75
C ARG A 330 -23.09 -18.76 19.08
N PHE A 331 -24.09 -18.19 18.45
CA PHE A 331 -24.50 -16.81 18.62
C PHE A 331 -25.80 -16.71 19.42
N ASP A 332 -25.70 -16.30 20.67
CA ASP A 332 -26.85 -16.23 21.58
C ASP A 332 -27.61 -14.88 21.53
N ARG A 333 -27.08 -13.86 20.86
CA ARG A 333 -27.66 -12.53 20.80
C ARG A 333 -27.81 -12.03 19.38
N PRO A 334 -28.94 -11.41 19.01
CA PRO A 334 -29.06 -10.71 17.73
C PRO A 334 -28.00 -9.63 17.57
N GLY A 335 -27.48 -9.48 16.34
CA GLY A 335 -26.45 -8.51 16.05
C GLY A 335 -25.73 -8.77 14.73
N VAL A 336 -24.77 -7.92 14.40
CA VAL A 336 -23.88 -8.07 13.25
C VAL A 336 -22.47 -8.29 13.78
N TYR A 337 -21.87 -9.42 13.42
CA TYR A 337 -20.58 -9.89 13.92
C TYR A 337 -19.58 -10.00 12.75
N PRO A 338 -18.88 -8.90 12.40
CA PRO A 338 -17.81 -8.96 11.45
C PRO A 338 -16.60 -9.72 12.02
N TYR A 339 -15.93 -10.47 11.16
CA TYR A 339 -14.74 -11.24 11.54
C TYR A 339 -13.72 -11.30 10.41
N HIS A 340 -12.47 -11.61 10.75
CA HIS A 340 -11.37 -11.72 9.81
C HIS A 340 -10.41 -12.86 10.19
N CYS A 341 -9.52 -13.23 9.27
CA CYS A 341 -8.40 -14.12 9.55
C CYS A 341 -7.18 -13.30 10.01
N THR A 342 -6.59 -13.64 11.15
CA THR A 342 -5.43 -12.89 11.70
C THR A 342 -4.17 -13.02 10.85
N GLN A 343 -3.98 -14.17 10.17
CA GLN A 343 -2.88 -14.40 9.24
C GLN A 343 -3.10 -13.74 7.87
N HIS A 344 -4.38 -13.55 7.47
CA HIS A 344 -4.78 -13.00 6.18
C HIS A 344 -5.83 -11.90 6.39
N PRO A 345 -5.46 -10.68 6.82
CA PRO A 345 -6.41 -9.64 7.26
C PRO A 345 -7.40 -9.17 6.18
N PHE A 346 -7.14 -9.47 4.91
CA PHE A 346 -8.07 -9.22 3.80
C PHE A 346 -9.15 -10.31 3.66
N MET A 347 -8.97 -11.47 4.30
CA MET A 347 -9.96 -12.54 4.40
C MET A 347 -10.96 -12.16 5.48
N LYS A 348 -12.13 -11.67 5.08
CA LYS A 348 -13.18 -11.12 5.96
C LYS A 348 -14.50 -11.80 5.72
N GLY A 349 -15.33 -11.82 6.77
CA GLY A 349 -16.71 -12.28 6.71
C GLY A 349 -17.59 -11.60 7.74
N VAL A 350 -18.90 -11.82 7.65
CA VAL A 350 -19.90 -11.26 8.56
C VAL A 350 -20.94 -12.34 8.91
N VAL A 351 -21.24 -12.50 10.19
CA VAL A 351 -22.42 -13.24 10.66
C VAL A 351 -23.49 -12.25 11.09
N ILE A 352 -24.68 -12.40 10.54
CA ILE A 352 -25.87 -11.63 10.90
C ILE A 352 -26.78 -12.54 11.73
N VAL A 353 -27.02 -12.20 12.97
CA VAL A 353 -27.90 -12.94 13.90
C VAL A 353 -29.22 -12.20 14.02
N LYS A 354 -30.31 -12.89 13.74
CA LYS A 354 -31.67 -12.36 13.84
C LYS A 354 -32.42 -12.88 15.07
#